data_f57ec5af49be195f52583434397b772d
#
_entry.id   f57ec5af49be195f52583434397b772d
#
_cell.length_a   1.000
_cell.length_b   1.000
_cell.length_c   1.000
_cell.angle_alpha   90.00
_cell.angle_beta   90.00
_cell.angle_gamma   90.00
#
_symmetry.space_group_name_H-M   'P 1'
#
loop_
_entity.id
_entity.type
_entity.pdbx_description
1 polymer ?
#
loop_
_entity_poly.entity_id
_entity_poly.type
_entity_poly.pdbx_seq_one_letter_code
_entity_poly.pdbx_strand_id
1 'polypeptide(L)'
;MVYTKNDQKSINFLKVFDFWSFFVILKKMKGEITMKKVELNKKKKQDALLNTAYQLFTEKGFQKTSISDIVNEAGVAKGTFYLYFKDKLDIRYKLIAKKSAEVFKHAYQELQKQSIDHFEDQLIFIVDQVIGALNANPTLLKLISKHLSWGMFKNSLVEPIDDAQRNIYDIYMDLLNNSGHEFDHPEVMIYMIIEMVAGSCYNVILTGEPVSVDELKPYLYQSIRLIIQNHIL
;
A
#
# COMPACT_ATOMS: atom_id res chain seq x y z
N MET A 1 -29.25 36.46 55.48
CA MET A 1 -28.53 35.28 55.02
C MET A 1 -27.06 35.66 54.89
N VAL A 2 -26.24 35.26 55.83
CA VAL A 2 -24.80 35.70 55.92
C VAL A 2 -23.95 34.66 55.17
N TYR A 3 -23.43 35.07 54.03
CA TYR A 3 -22.46 34.26 53.30
C TYR A 3 -21.12 34.27 54.09
N THR A 4 -20.64 33.10 54.48
CA THR A 4 -19.42 32.97 55.24
C THR A 4 -18.19 33.05 54.31
N LYS A 5 -17.07 33.59 54.81
CA LYS A 5 -15.78 33.76 54.10
C LYS A 5 -15.20 32.46 53.48
N ASN A 6 -15.77 31.28 53.85
CA ASN A 6 -15.35 29.97 53.34
C ASN A 6 -15.88 29.68 51.92
N ASP A 7 -17.06 30.21 51.54
CA ASP A 7 -17.66 29.96 50.25
C ASP A 7 -16.89 30.63 49.10
N GLN A 8 -16.29 31.77 49.39
CA GLN A 8 -15.52 32.53 48.40
C GLN A 8 -14.14 31.92 48.07
N LYS A 9 -13.52 31.19 49.05
CA LYS A 9 -12.28 30.43 48.82
C LYS A 9 -12.51 29.18 48.02
N SER A 10 -13.64 28.47 48.24
CA SER A 10 -14.00 27.26 47.45
C SER A 10 -14.30 27.58 45.98
N ILE A 11 -15.00 28.70 45.74
CA ILE A 11 -15.34 29.17 44.38
C ILE A 11 -14.06 29.58 43.60
N ASN A 12 -13.11 30.23 44.27
CA ASN A 12 -11.84 30.60 43.65
C ASN A 12 -10.94 29.37 43.38
N PHE A 13 -10.95 28.37 44.24
CA PHE A 13 -10.18 27.14 44.06
C PHE A 13 -10.69 26.31 42.86
N LEU A 14 -12.00 26.19 42.71
CA LEU A 14 -12.64 25.49 41.57
C LEU A 14 -12.35 26.21 40.25
N LYS A 15 -12.39 27.55 40.20
CA LYS A 15 -12.06 28.34 38.99
C LYS A 15 -10.59 28.22 38.61
N VAL A 16 -9.66 28.17 39.57
CA VAL A 16 -8.24 28.01 39.32
C VAL A 16 -7.93 26.58 38.85
N PHE A 17 -8.62 25.57 39.39
CA PHE A 17 -8.46 24.18 38.95
C PHE A 17 -8.94 23.97 37.52
N ASP A 18 -10.09 24.55 37.16
CA ASP A 18 -10.63 24.51 35.79
C ASP A 18 -9.69 25.21 34.77
N PHE A 19 -9.14 26.35 35.15
CA PHE A 19 -8.21 27.09 34.29
C PHE A 19 -6.89 26.33 34.08
N TRP A 20 -6.37 25.67 35.12
CA TRP A 20 -5.15 24.85 35.04
C TRP A 20 -5.35 23.59 34.22
N SER A 21 -6.46 22.91 34.43
CA SER A 21 -6.88 21.74 33.64
C SER A 21 -7.05 22.09 32.17
N PHE A 22 -7.69 23.22 31.87
CA PHE A 22 -7.82 23.72 30.51
C PHE A 22 -6.48 24.04 29.87
N PHE A 23 -5.54 24.63 30.62
CA PHE A 23 -4.19 24.94 30.10
C PHE A 23 -3.35 23.69 29.86
N VAL A 24 -3.49 22.64 30.68
CA VAL A 24 -2.83 21.34 30.49
C VAL A 24 -3.39 20.65 29.25
N ILE A 25 -4.71 20.66 29.07
CA ILE A 25 -5.38 20.10 27.88
C ILE A 25 -4.93 20.83 26.61
N LEU A 26 -4.91 22.17 26.62
CA LEU A 26 -4.42 22.97 25.48
C LEU A 26 -2.96 22.67 25.15
N LYS A 27 -2.09 22.51 26.14
CA LYS A 27 -0.68 22.18 25.94
C LYS A 27 -0.51 20.79 25.33
N LYS A 28 -1.31 19.81 25.79
CA LYS A 28 -1.34 18.45 25.23
C LYS A 28 -1.84 18.45 23.77
N MET A 29 -2.97 19.12 23.50
CA MET A 29 -3.51 19.27 22.15
C MET A 29 -2.52 19.97 21.20
N LYS A 30 -1.83 21.03 21.67
CA LYS A 30 -0.80 21.73 20.88
C LYS A 30 0.40 20.82 20.59
N GLY A 31 0.79 19.96 21.53
CA GLY A 31 1.83 18.93 21.33
C GLY A 31 1.42 17.90 20.28
N GLU A 32 0.20 17.37 20.36
CA GLU A 32 -0.33 16.40 19.41
C GLU A 32 -0.48 16.98 18.00
N ILE A 33 -0.97 18.23 17.87
CA ILE A 33 -1.07 18.94 16.58
C ILE A 33 0.32 19.16 15.98
N THR A 34 1.32 19.51 16.80
CA THR A 34 2.69 19.72 16.34
C THR A 34 3.33 18.41 15.87
N MET A 35 3.13 17.30 16.61
CA MET A 35 3.60 15.96 16.22
C MET A 35 2.98 15.52 14.90
N LYS A 36 1.66 15.62 14.74
CA LYS A 36 0.96 15.32 13.48
C LYS A 36 1.49 16.15 12.31
N LYS A 37 1.78 17.43 12.51
CA LYS A 37 2.35 18.31 11.47
C LYS A 37 3.75 17.88 11.06
N VAL A 38 4.59 17.48 12.00
CA VAL A 38 5.96 16.97 11.72
C VAL A 38 5.90 15.67 10.92
N GLU A 39 5.04 14.73 11.32
CA GLU A 39 4.84 13.46 10.60
C GLU A 39 4.29 13.69 9.20
N LEU A 40 3.31 14.57 9.05
CA LEU A 40 2.78 14.94 7.74
C LEU A 40 3.85 15.52 6.82
N ASN A 41 4.72 16.37 7.34
CA ASN A 41 5.82 16.96 6.57
C ASN A 41 6.89 15.92 6.20
N LYS A 42 7.16 14.94 7.08
CA LYS A 42 8.02 13.80 6.76
C LYS A 42 7.44 12.97 5.62
N LYS A 43 6.16 12.60 5.74
CA LYS A 43 5.46 11.85 4.69
C LYS A 43 5.47 12.58 3.35
N LYS A 44 5.17 13.89 3.33
CA LYS A 44 5.22 14.71 2.10
C LYS A 44 6.58 14.69 1.42
N LYS A 45 7.69 14.81 2.19
CA LYS A 45 9.05 14.75 1.63
C LYS A 45 9.39 13.35 1.09
N GLN A 46 9.00 12.31 1.80
CA GLN A 46 9.18 10.92 1.34
C GLN A 46 8.39 10.66 0.05
N ASP A 47 7.13 11.10 -0.01
CA ASP A 47 6.28 10.96 -1.19
C ASP A 47 6.83 11.75 -2.38
N ALA A 48 7.34 12.96 -2.16
CA ALA A 48 8.00 13.75 -3.22
C ALA A 48 9.19 13.00 -3.81
N LEU A 49 10.07 12.44 -2.95
CA LEU A 49 11.22 11.64 -3.40
C LEU A 49 10.78 10.39 -4.18
N LEU A 50 9.75 9.66 -3.71
CA LEU A 50 9.22 8.47 -4.39
C LEU A 50 8.61 8.83 -5.76
N ASN A 51 7.81 9.89 -5.83
CA ASN A 51 7.19 10.32 -7.08
C ASN A 51 8.22 10.80 -8.10
N THR A 52 9.22 11.57 -7.67
CA THR A 52 10.34 11.98 -8.52
C THR A 52 11.17 10.79 -8.99
N ALA A 53 11.45 9.83 -8.10
CA ALA A 53 12.17 8.62 -8.48
C ALA A 53 11.37 7.80 -9.51
N TYR A 54 10.04 7.70 -9.35
CA TYR A 54 9.16 7.05 -10.34
C TYR A 54 9.31 7.68 -11.72
N GLN A 55 9.15 9.01 -11.78
CA GLN A 55 9.26 9.76 -13.03
C GLN A 55 10.65 9.54 -13.68
N LEU A 56 11.73 9.76 -12.95
CA LEU A 56 13.08 9.63 -13.49
C LEU A 56 13.42 8.18 -13.90
N PHE A 57 12.99 7.17 -13.14
CA PHE A 57 13.23 5.77 -13.48
C PHE A 57 12.44 5.33 -14.71
N THR A 58 11.27 5.91 -14.95
CA THR A 58 10.45 5.61 -16.12
C THR A 58 10.92 6.37 -17.38
N GLU A 59 11.38 7.61 -17.25
CA GLU A 59 11.85 8.43 -18.37
C GLU A 59 13.30 8.12 -18.77
N LYS A 60 14.24 8.14 -17.81
CA LYS A 60 15.69 7.98 -18.07
C LYS A 60 16.19 6.56 -17.85
N GLY A 61 15.39 5.75 -17.14
CA GLY A 61 15.79 4.42 -16.69
C GLY A 61 16.56 4.44 -15.36
N PHE A 62 16.47 3.33 -14.63
CA PHE A 62 17.11 3.18 -13.31
C PHE A 62 18.63 3.41 -13.36
N GLN A 63 19.33 2.85 -14.33
CA GLN A 63 20.79 2.93 -14.40
C GLN A 63 21.28 4.38 -14.58
N LYS A 64 20.61 5.15 -15.42
CA LYS A 64 20.98 6.54 -15.78
C LYS A 64 20.51 7.59 -14.77
N THR A 65 19.75 7.21 -13.74
CA THR A 65 19.27 8.12 -12.71
C THR A 65 20.18 8.04 -11.48
N SER A 66 20.69 9.18 -11.01
CA SER A 66 21.47 9.28 -9.77
C SER A 66 20.61 9.75 -8.60
N ILE A 67 21.09 9.55 -7.34
CA ILE A 67 20.44 10.14 -6.15
C ILE A 67 20.44 11.68 -6.25
N SER A 68 21.48 12.27 -6.83
CA SER A 68 21.55 13.72 -7.03
C SER A 68 20.45 14.23 -7.96
N ASP A 69 20.14 13.50 -9.03
CA ASP A 69 19.03 13.85 -9.92
C ASP A 69 17.69 13.82 -9.17
N ILE A 70 17.47 12.77 -8.36
CA ILE A 70 16.22 12.61 -7.59
C ILE A 70 16.05 13.77 -6.59
N VAL A 71 17.07 14.10 -5.81
CA VAL A 71 16.94 15.14 -4.78
C VAL A 71 16.84 16.54 -5.38
N ASN A 72 17.54 16.83 -6.47
CA ASN A 72 17.47 18.11 -7.16
C ASN A 72 16.07 18.34 -7.74
N GLU A 73 15.52 17.34 -8.43
CA GLU A 73 14.18 17.41 -9.03
C GLU A 73 13.08 17.43 -7.96
N ALA A 74 13.26 16.70 -6.84
CA ALA A 74 12.33 16.72 -5.71
C ALA A 74 12.43 18.00 -4.86
N GLY A 75 13.40 18.87 -5.11
CA GLY A 75 13.60 20.11 -4.35
C GLY A 75 14.00 19.90 -2.89
N VAL A 76 14.76 18.83 -2.59
CA VAL A 76 15.21 18.52 -1.23
C VAL A 76 16.72 18.40 -1.13
N ALA A 77 17.28 18.64 0.06
CA ALA A 77 18.70 18.44 0.29
C ALA A 77 19.08 16.95 0.24
N LYS A 78 20.30 16.62 -0.24
CA LYS A 78 20.79 15.23 -0.33
C LYS A 78 20.76 14.50 1.02
N GLY A 79 21.01 15.18 2.13
CA GLY A 79 20.88 14.62 3.48
C GLY A 79 19.44 14.18 3.81
N THR A 80 18.43 14.85 3.24
CA THR A 80 17.02 14.49 3.41
C THR A 80 16.72 13.12 2.77
N PHE A 81 17.33 12.77 1.65
CA PHE A 81 17.20 11.46 1.02
C PHE A 81 17.60 10.34 2.00
N TYR A 82 18.76 10.47 2.63
CA TYR A 82 19.31 9.45 3.53
C TYR A 82 18.56 9.32 4.87
N LEU A 83 17.64 10.24 5.18
CA LEU A 83 16.70 10.06 6.29
C LEU A 83 15.61 9.02 5.99
N TYR A 84 15.31 8.77 4.70
CA TYR A 84 14.21 7.89 4.27
C TYR A 84 14.69 6.64 3.55
N PHE A 85 15.81 6.71 2.85
CA PHE A 85 16.31 5.66 1.95
C PHE A 85 17.82 5.45 2.15
N LYS A 86 18.25 4.19 2.23
CA LYS A 86 19.66 3.84 2.37
C LYS A 86 20.47 4.17 1.11
N ASP A 87 19.91 3.84 -0.04
CA ASP A 87 20.51 4.01 -1.34
C ASP A 87 19.46 4.04 -2.47
N LYS A 88 19.93 4.06 -3.73
CA LYS A 88 19.08 4.07 -4.92
C LYS A 88 18.27 2.77 -5.10
N LEU A 89 18.76 1.64 -4.59
CA LEU A 89 18.01 0.38 -4.62
C LEU A 89 16.88 0.38 -3.59
N ASP A 90 17.12 0.91 -2.40
CA ASP A 90 16.11 1.00 -1.33
C ASP A 90 14.90 1.85 -1.76
N ILE A 91 15.13 3.05 -2.34
CA ILE A 91 14.00 3.86 -2.85
C ILE A 91 13.26 3.14 -3.98
N ARG A 92 13.96 2.41 -4.86
CA ARG A 92 13.33 1.62 -5.91
C ARG A 92 12.45 0.53 -5.35
N TYR A 93 12.92 -0.23 -4.35
CA TYR A 93 12.14 -1.29 -3.73
C TYR A 93 10.90 -0.76 -3.04
N LYS A 94 11.03 0.33 -2.28
CA LYS A 94 9.89 0.99 -1.64
C LYS A 94 8.90 1.57 -2.66
N LEU A 95 9.41 2.09 -3.78
CA LEU A 95 8.58 2.56 -4.88
C LEU A 95 7.77 1.42 -5.50
N ILE A 96 8.42 0.28 -5.79
CA ILE A 96 7.75 -0.90 -6.34
C ILE A 96 6.67 -1.39 -5.36
N ALA A 97 7.00 -1.54 -4.06
CA ALA A 97 6.05 -1.96 -3.04
C ALA A 97 4.83 -1.03 -2.97
N LYS A 98 5.07 0.29 -2.92
CA LYS A 98 4.00 1.30 -2.90
C LYS A 98 3.12 1.24 -4.15
N LYS A 99 3.71 1.13 -5.35
CA LYS A 99 2.94 1.08 -6.60
C LYS A 99 2.15 -0.21 -6.74
N SER A 100 2.70 -1.34 -6.31
CA SER A 100 1.96 -2.61 -6.26
C SER A 100 0.78 -2.54 -5.29
N ALA A 101 0.99 -1.97 -4.11
CA ALA A 101 -0.07 -1.77 -3.13
C ALA A 101 -1.18 -0.83 -3.64
N GLU A 102 -0.84 0.24 -4.37
CA GLU A 102 -1.82 1.16 -5.00
C GLU A 102 -2.70 0.43 -6.03
N VAL A 103 -2.12 -0.42 -6.89
CA VAL A 103 -2.87 -1.23 -7.88
C VAL A 103 -3.81 -2.21 -7.17
N PHE A 104 -3.31 -2.93 -6.18
CA PHE A 104 -4.14 -3.88 -5.43
C PHE A 104 -5.26 -3.17 -4.65
N LYS A 105 -4.95 -2.06 -3.98
CA LYS A 105 -5.95 -1.26 -3.27
C LYS A 105 -7.11 -0.88 -4.18
N HIS A 106 -6.81 -0.40 -5.39
CA HIS A 106 -7.85 -0.06 -6.36
C HIS A 106 -8.69 -1.28 -6.74
N ALA A 107 -8.04 -2.42 -7.06
CA ALA A 107 -8.73 -3.65 -7.39
C ALA A 107 -9.66 -4.14 -6.26
N TYR A 108 -9.20 -4.07 -5.02
CA TYR A 108 -9.99 -4.43 -3.84
C TYR A 108 -11.17 -3.45 -3.61
N GLN A 109 -10.96 -2.15 -3.80
CA GLN A 109 -12.05 -1.16 -3.73
C GLN A 109 -13.12 -1.40 -4.79
N GLU A 110 -12.74 -1.83 -5.99
CA GLU A 110 -13.70 -2.21 -7.04
C GLU A 110 -14.44 -3.52 -6.67
N LEU A 111 -13.75 -4.51 -6.08
CA LEU A 111 -14.39 -5.72 -5.58
C LEU A 111 -15.49 -5.40 -4.55
N GLN A 112 -15.22 -4.48 -3.61
CA GLN A 112 -16.18 -4.10 -2.57
C GLN A 112 -17.48 -3.47 -3.12
N LYS A 113 -17.52 -3.05 -4.38
CA LYS A 113 -18.71 -2.53 -5.06
C LYS A 113 -19.51 -3.63 -5.74
N GLN A 114 -18.99 -4.86 -5.79
CA GLN A 114 -19.62 -6.00 -6.43
C GLN A 114 -20.31 -6.90 -5.41
N SER A 115 -21.32 -7.64 -5.86
CA SER A 115 -21.95 -8.72 -5.09
C SER A 115 -21.38 -10.06 -5.57
N ILE A 116 -20.14 -10.36 -5.16
CA ILE A 116 -19.45 -11.61 -5.51
C ILE A 116 -19.26 -12.40 -4.21
N ASP A 117 -19.93 -13.53 -4.08
CA ASP A 117 -19.97 -14.31 -2.85
C ASP A 117 -18.86 -15.36 -2.76
N HIS A 118 -18.49 -16.00 -3.90
CA HIS A 118 -17.51 -17.08 -3.91
C HIS A 118 -16.08 -16.54 -3.90
N PHE A 119 -15.24 -17.09 -3.02
CA PHE A 119 -13.83 -16.71 -2.85
C PHE A 119 -13.03 -16.74 -4.16
N GLU A 120 -13.22 -17.81 -4.95
CA GLU A 120 -12.54 -17.99 -6.24
C GLU A 120 -12.86 -16.83 -7.20
N ASP A 121 -14.13 -16.44 -7.27
CA ASP A 121 -14.59 -15.36 -8.11
C ASP A 121 -14.10 -13.99 -7.63
N GLN A 122 -14.04 -13.78 -6.30
CA GLN A 122 -13.45 -12.57 -5.70
C GLN A 122 -11.98 -12.44 -6.05
N LEU A 123 -11.21 -13.55 -5.92
CA LEU A 123 -9.78 -13.55 -6.24
C LEU A 123 -9.55 -13.34 -7.73
N ILE A 124 -10.31 -14.00 -8.61
CA ILE A 124 -10.26 -13.81 -10.06
C ILE A 124 -10.60 -12.37 -10.44
N PHE A 125 -11.61 -11.76 -9.80
CA PHE A 125 -11.95 -10.37 -10.04
C PHE A 125 -10.79 -9.43 -9.69
N ILE A 126 -10.15 -9.61 -8.53
CA ILE A 126 -8.96 -8.83 -8.15
C ILE A 126 -7.85 -8.99 -9.19
N VAL A 127 -7.56 -10.23 -9.61
CA VAL A 127 -6.54 -10.52 -10.62
C VAL A 127 -6.87 -9.84 -11.95
N ASP A 128 -8.13 -9.87 -12.39
CA ASP A 128 -8.58 -9.21 -13.61
C ASP A 128 -8.37 -7.70 -13.57
N GLN A 129 -8.73 -7.06 -12.46
CA GLN A 129 -8.52 -5.63 -12.25
C GLN A 129 -7.02 -5.26 -12.26
N VAL A 130 -6.18 -6.09 -11.64
CA VAL A 130 -4.73 -5.89 -11.64
C VAL A 130 -4.16 -6.03 -13.05
N ILE A 131 -4.56 -7.07 -13.80
CA ILE A 131 -4.15 -7.26 -15.20
C ILE A 131 -4.58 -6.07 -16.04
N GLY A 132 -5.83 -5.60 -15.91
CA GLY A 132 -6.36 -4.44 -16.61
C GLY A 132 -5.54 -3.16 -16.34
N ALA A 133 -5.22 -2.90 -15.06
CA ALA A 133 -4.41 -1.74 -14.67
C ALA A 133 -2.99 -1.80 -15.24
N LEU A 134 -2.36 -2.98 -15.25
CA LEU A 134 -1.01 -3.17 -15.80
C LEU A 134 -1.01 -3.12 -17.34
N ASN A 135 -2.04 -3.63 -17.99
CA ASN A 135 -2.22 -3.54 -19.44
C ASN A 135 -2.41 -2.09 -19.90
N ALA A 136 -3.17 -1.30 -19.15
CA ALA A 136 -3.34 0.13 -19.39
C ALA A 136 -2.06 0.95 -19.13
N ASN A 137 -1.11 0.42 -18.34
CA ASN A 137 0.14 1.10 -18.00
C ASN A 137 1.37 0.17 -18.12
N PRO A 138 1.85 -0.09 -19.36
CA PRO A 138 3.03 -0.93 -19.57
C PRO A 138 4.31 -0.43 -18.89
N THR A 139 4.41 0.88 -18.65
CA THR A 139 5.54 1.47 -17.91
C THR A 139 5.55 1.03 -16.45
N LEU A 140 4.38 1.02 -15.83
CA LEU A 140 4.20 0.50 -14.48
C LEU A 140 4.49 -1.00 -14.41
N LEU A 141 4.02 -1.78 -15.38
CA LEU A 141 4.33 -3.20 -15.51
C LEU A 141 5.85 -3.43 -15.56
N LYS A 142 6.58 -2.70 -16.41
CA LYS A 142 8.05 -2.79 -16.53
C LYS A 142 8.77 -2.45 -15.21
N LEU A 143 8.24 -1.49 -14.46
CA LEU A 143 8.79 -1.13 -13.15
C LEU A 143 8.57 -2.25 -12.13
N ILE A 144 7.35 -2.78 -12.03
CA ILE A 144 6.95 -3.77 -11.04
C ILE A 144 7.55 -5.14 -11.37
N SER A 145 7.38 -5.64 -12.60
CA SER A 145 7.60 -7.06 -12.93
C SER A 145 9.06 -7.45 -13.14
N LYS A 146 9.91 -6.56 -13.59
CA LYS A 146 11.33 -6.90 -13.84
C LYS A 146 12.10 -7.31 -12.56
N HIS A 147 11.49 -7.17 -11.39
CA HIS A 147 12.11 -7.40 -10.09
C HIS A 147 11.16 -8.01 -9.07
N LEU A 148 10.00 -8.53 -9.50
CA LEU A 148 9.11 -9.32 -8.66
C LEU A 148 9.72 -10.70 -8.40
N SER A 149 10.83 -10.75 -7.67
CA SER A 149 11.12 -11.94 -6.90
C SER A 149 10.16 -11.98 -5.70
N TRP A 150 9.76 -13.17 -5.27
CA TRP A 150 8.92 -13.36 -4.09
C TRP A 150 9.36 -12.49 -2.88
N GLY A 151 10.68 -12.33 -2.66
CA GLY A 151 11.20 -11.50 -1.57
C GLY A 151 10.79 -10.02 -1.66
N MET A 152 10.60 -9.48 -2.88
CA MET A 152 10.16 -8.09 -3.06
C MET A 152 8.63 -7.97 -3.03
N PHE A 153 7.93 -8.96 -3.58
CA PHE A 153 6.49 -9.03 -3.51
C PHE A 153 6.02 -9.17 -2.04
N LYS A 154 6.70 -9.97 -1.24
CA LYS A 154 6.44 -10.09 0.21
C LYS A 154 6.46 -8.73 0.91
N ASN A 155 7.35 -7.83 0.54
CA ASN A 155 7.37 -6.47 1.09
C ASN A 155 6.14 -5.65 0.66
N SER A 156 5.63 -5.85 -0.57
CA SER A 156 4.40 -5.21 -1.02
C SER A 156 3.16 -5.73 -0.29
N LEU A 157 3.16 -7.01 0.11
CA LEU A 157 2.06 -7.61 0.85
C LEU A 157 1.86 -7.00 2.24
N VAL A 158 2.91 -6.44 2.84
CA VAL A 158 2.87 -5.85 4.19
C VAL A 158 2.79 -4.32 4.20
N GLU A 159 2.80 -3.66 3.04
CA GLU A 159 2.58 -2.21 2.97
C GLU A 159 1.11 -1.89 3.27
N PRO A 160 0.82 -0.94 4.19
CA PRO A 160 -0.56 -0.55 4.49
C PRO A 160 -1.25 0.04 3.27
N ILE A 161 -2.48 -0.41 3.00
CA ILE A 161 -3.28 0.05 1.85
C ILE A 161 -4.50 0.88 2.24
N ASP A 162 -4.89 0.86 3.52
CA ASP A 162 -6.05 1.62 4.02
C ASP A 162 -5.74 2.35 5.34
N ASP A 163 -6.70 3.17 5.79
CA ASP A 163 -6.57 3.94 7.03
C ASP A 163 -6.58 3.04 8.29
N ALA A 164 -7.09 1.81 8.18
CA ALA A 164 -7.05 0.79 9.23
C ALA A 164 -5.69 0.07 9.30
N GLN A 165 -4.71 0.50 8.50
CA GLN A 165 -3.37 -0.10 8.39
C GLN A 165 -3.37 -1.56 7.91
N ARG A 166 -4.47 -2.03 7.28
CA ARG A 166 -4.52 -3.36 6.66
C ARG A 166 -3.64 -3.38 5.42
N ASN A 167 -3.04 -4.51 5.16
CA ASN A 167 -2.20 -4.76 4.00
C ASN A 167 -2.84 -5.82 3.08
N ILE A 168 -2.20 -6.12 1.96
CA ILE A 168 -2.71 -7.09 0.98
C ILE A 168 -2.87 -8.48 1.59
N TYR A 169 -1.93 -8.90 2.45
CA TYR A 169 -1.98 -10.20 3.10
C TYR A 169 -3.15 -10.32 4.09
N ASP A 170 -3.42 -9.26 4.88
CA ASP A 170 -4.57 -9.23 5.79
C ASP A 170 -5.89 -9.40 5.02
N ILE A 171 -6.04 -8.68 3.88
CA ILE A 171 -7.22 -8.79 3.03
C ILE A 171 -7.36 -10.20 2.46
N TYR A 172 -6.26 -10.78 1.97
CA TYR A 172 -6.27 -12.16 1.46
C TYR A 172 -6.71 -13.16 2.54
N MET A 173 -6.19 -13.04 3.76
CA MET A 173 -6.58 -13.90 4.88
C MET A 173 -8.06 -13.70 5.27
N ASP A 174 -8.56 -12.47 5.24
CA ASP A 174 -9.97 -12.18 5.47
C ASP A 174 -10.87 -12.85 4.41
N LEU A 175 -10.49 -12.79 3.14
CA LEU A 175 -11.22 -13.46 2.05
C LEU A 175 -11.23 -14.99 2.23
N LEU A 176 -10.09 -15.60 2.61
CA LEU A 176 -9.99 -17.03 2.92
C LEU A 176 -10.88 -17.43 4.10
N ASN A 177 -10.80 -16.70 5.20
CA ASN A 177 -11.57 -16.99 6.41
C ASN A 177 -13.09 -16.91 6.18
N ASN A 178 -13.52 -16.06 5.24
CA ASN A 178 -14.93 -15.90 4.88
C ASN A 178 -15.38 -16.86 3.76
N SER A 179 -14.49 -17.67 3.18
CA SER A 179 -14.83 -18.57 2.07
C SER A 179 -15.68 -19.79 2.46
N GLY A 180 -15.67 -20.16 3.75
CA GLY A 180 -16.32 -21.37 4.25
C GLY A 180 -15.51 -22.66 4.01
N HIS A 181 -14.28 -22.57 3.51
CA HIS A 181 -13.35 -23.67 3.28
C HIS A 181 -12.12 -23.58 4.18
N GLU A 182 -11.54 -24.73 4.48
CA GLU A 182 -10.19 -24.81 5.05
C GLU A 182 -9.19 -25.08 3.92
N PHE A 183 -7.98 -24.47 4.02
CA PHE A 183 -6.97 -24.56 2.98
C PHE A 183 -5.66 -25.12 3.50
N ASP A 184 -5.05 -26.02 2.73
CA ASP A 184 -3.68 -26.46 2.95
C ASP A 184 -2.70 -25.44 2.36
N HIS A 185 -1.75 -24.97 3.17
CA HIS A 185 -0.69 -24.02 2.79
C HIS A 185 -1.16 -22.80 1.97
N PRO A 186 -2.06 -21.94 2.51
CA PRO A 186 -2.61 -20.80 1.78
C PRO A 186 -1.55 -19.82 1.27
N GLU A 187 -0.37 -19.71 1.91
CA GLU A 187 0.74 -18.90 1.45
C GLU A 187 1.37 -19.47 0.17
N VAL A 188 1.42 -20.80 0.03
CA VAL A 188 1.91 -21.45 -1.20
C VAL A 188 0.90 -21.25 -2.31
N MET A 189 -0.39 -21.37 -2.02
CA MET A 189 -1.46 -21.12 -2.97
C MET A 189 -1.37 -19.73 -3.59
N ILE A 190 -1.32 -18.69 -2.77
CA ILE A 190 -1.25 -17.31 -3.28
C ILE A 190 0.08 -17.04 -4.00
N TYR A 191 1.19 -17.60 -3.52
CA TYR A 191 2.48 -17.53 -4.19
C TYR A 191 2.42 -18.08 -5.62
N MET A 192 1.87 -19.30 -5.79
CA MET A 192 1.73 -19.94 -7.11
C MET A 192 0.86 -19.10 -8.06
N ILE A 193 -0.26 -18.58 -7.56
CA ILE A 193 -1.15 -17.72 -8.37
C ILE A 193 -0.43 -16.46 -8.83
N ILE A 194 0.29 -15.77 -7.94
CA ILE A 194 1.02 -14.55 -8.26
C ILE A 194 2.11 -14.80 -9.29
N GLU A 195 2.95 -15.83 -9.09
CA GLU A 195 4.04 -16.15 -10.02
C GLU A 195 3.50 -16.56 -11.40
N MET A 196 2.43 -17.34 -11.43
CA MET A 196 1.77 -17.71 -12.68
C MET A 196 1.23 -16.47 -13.42
N VAL A 197 0.48 -15.60 -12.74
CA VAL A 197 -0.09 -14.39 -13.35
C VAL A 197 1.02 -13.44 -13.80
N ALA A 198 2.00 -13.15 -12.94
CA ALA A 198 3.09 -12.25 -13.25
C ALA A 198 3.92 -12.74 -14.44
N GLY A 199 4.29 -14.02 -14.45
CA GLY A 199 5.07 -14.63 -15.54
C GLY A 199 4.32 -14.65 -16.87
N SER A 200 3.04 -15.06 -16.84
CA SER A 200 2.23 -15.17 -18.05
C SER A 200 1.85 -13.81 -18.65
N CYS A 201 1.50 -12.83 -17.81
CA CYS A 201 1.02 -11.54 -18.30
C CYS A 201 2.14 -10.61 -18.79
N TYR A 202 3.38 -10.78 -18.30
CA TYR A 202 4.46 -9.84 -18.63
C TYR A 202 4.71 -9.72 -20.14
N ASN A 203 4.98 -10.83 -20.81
CA ASN A 203 5.25 -10.83 -22.25
C ASN A 203 4.00 -10.48 -23.04
N VAL A 204 2.85 -11.06 -22.67
CA VAL A 204 1.57 -10.83 -23.36
C VAL A 204 1.18 -9.36 -23.35
N ILE A 205 1.33 -8.65 -22.24
CA ILE A 205 1.04 -7.22 -22.15
C ILE A 205 2.04 -6.39 -22.96
N LEU A 206 3.33 -6.77 -22.99
CA LEU A 206 4.37 -5.97 -23.64
C LEU A 206 4.50 -6.23 -25.14
N THR A 207 4.24 -7.44 -25.60
CA THR A 207 4.53 -7.88 -26.98
C THR A 207 3.29 -8.43 -27.72
N GLY A 208 2.22 -8.75 -26.98
CA GLY A 208 1.05 -9.44 -27.57
C GLY A 208 1.29 -10.91 -27.88
N GLU A 209 2.37 -11.50 -27.37
CA GLU A 209 2.74 -12.90 -27.67
C GLU A 209 2.69 -13.79 -26.44
N PRO A 210 2.31 -15.07 -26.57
CA PRO A 210 1.88 -15.78 -27.81
C PRO A 210 0.43 -15.49 -28.24
N VAL A 211 -0.35 -14.81 -27.41
CA VAL A 211 -1.77 -14.44 -27.64
C VAL A 211 -2.03 -13.07 -27.06
N SER A 212 -3.20 -12.47 -27.35
CA SER A 212 -3.61 -11.23 -26.68
C SER A 212 -3.95 -11.44 -25.21
N VAL A 213 -4.00 -10.34 -24.44
CA VAL A 213 -4.39 -10.37 -23.01
C VAL A 213 -5.77 -10.97 -22.83
N ASP A 214 -6.71 -10.61 -23.70
CA ASP A 214 -8.10 -11.08 -23.60
C ASP A 214 -8.23 -12.58 -23.94
N GLU A 215 -7.41 -13.09 -24.84
CA GLU A 215 -7.32 -14.51 -25.14
C GLU A 215 -6.64 -15.31 -24.03
N LEU A 216 -5.67 -14.72 -23.32
CA LEU A 216 -4.98 -15.36 -22.19
C LEU A 216 -5.89 -15.50 -20.95
N LYS A 217 -6.68 -14.48 -20.63
CA LYS A 217 -7.48 -14.39 -19.40
C LYS A 217 -8.29 -15.66 -19.06
N PRO A 218 -9.06 -16.26 -19.98
CA PRO A 218 -9.83 -17.47 -19.66
C PRO A 218 -8.96 -18.63 -19.16
N TYR A 219 -7.78 -18.85 -19.73
CA TYR A 219 -6.85 -19.90 -19.31
C TYR A 219 -6.24 -19.60 -17.92
N LEU A 220 -5.91 -18.33 -17.65
CA LEU A 220 -5.44 -17.91 -16.33
C LEU A 220 -6.51 -18.15 -15.26
N TYR A 221 -7.75 -17.77 -15.52
CA TYR A 221 -8.84 -17.92 -14.53
C TYR A 221 -9.14 -19.39 -14.25
N GLN A 222 -9.14 -20.23 -15.26
CA GLN A 222 -9.27 -21.68 -15.08
C GLN A 222 -8.12 -22.26 -14.25
N SER A 223 -6.89 -21.85 -14.54
CA SER A 223 -5.70 -22.29 -13.79
C SER A 223 -5.73 -21.82 -12.33
N ILE A 224 -6.18 -20.60 -12.06
CA ILE A 224 -6.39 -20.08 -10.69
C ILE A 224 -7.38 -20.98 -9.94
N ARG A 225 -8.52 -21.31 -10.55
CA ARG A 225 -9.51 -22.21 -9.92
C ARG A 225 -8.92 -23.57 -9.59
N LEU A 226 -8.15 -24.16 -10.50
CA LEU A 226 -7.50 -25.45 -10.26
C LEU A 226 -6.47 -25.38 -9.13
N ILE A 227 -5.69 -24.30 -9.04
CA ILE A 227 -4.76 -24.10 -7.91
C ILE A 227 -5.55 -24.00 -6.60
N ILE A 228 -6.64 -23.22 -6.55
CA ILE A 228 -7.46 -23.08 -5.35
C ILE A 228 -8.05 -24.44 -4.95
N GLN A 229 -8.65 -25.16 -5.89
CA GLN A 229 -9.26 -26.48 -5.64
C GLN A 229 -8.26 -27.50 -5.09
N ASN A 230 -7.00 -27.47 -5.55
CA ASN A 230 -5.95 -28.37 -5.05
C ASN A 230 -5.49 -28.04 -3.62
N HIS A 231 -5.86 -26.88 -3.08
CA HIS A 231 -5.53 -26.46 -1.73
C HIS A 231 -6.71 -26.51 -0.76
N ILE A 232 -7.92 -26.82 -1.21
CA ILE A 232 -9.08 -27.05 -0.33
C ILE A 232 -8.93 -28.43 0.35
N LEU A 233 -9.09 -28.46 1.69
CA LEU A 233 -9.01 -29.68 2.53
C LEU A 233 -10.32 -30.47 2.54
#